data_15cada4996a64739dec5da05bda50f76
#
_entry.id   15cada4996a64739dec5da05bda50f76
#
_cell.length_a   1.000
_cell.length_b   1.000
_cell.length_c   1.000
_cell.angle_alpha   90.00
_cell.angle_beta   90.00
_cell.angle_gamma   90.00
#
_symmetry.space_group_name_H-M   'P 1'
#
loop_
_entity.id
_entity.type
_entity.pdbx_description
1 polymer ?
#
loop_
_entity_poly.entity_id
_entity_poly.type
_entity_poly.pdbx_seq_one_letter_code
_entity_poly.pdbx_strand_id
1 'polypeptide(L)'
;DLHSFPTRRSSDLAIKKIGILAFGNVGRNVARIAKGFGMDVVAYDAFCPAEAIEAAGVKAAKNQEELFETCDIVSLHIPATPETKQSINYNLVGKMKKGGILINTARKEVIDEAGLLKLLAEREDLKYITDIMPDANDEFAKFEGRYFSTPKKMGAQTAEANTNAGIAAAKQINAYFAEGCTKFQVNK
;
A
#
# COMPACT_ATOMS: atom_id res chain seq x y z
N ASP A 1 31.09 -17.43 -18.15
CA ASP A 1 31.61 -16.56 -17.08
C ASP A 1 30.44 -15.94 -16.29
N LEU A 2 29.99 -16.66 -15.27
CA LEU A 2 28.83 -16.27 -14.43
C LEU A 2 29.16 -15.13 -13.44
N HIS A 3 30.36 -14.54 -13.53
CA HIS A 3 30.84 -13.54 -12.57
C HIS A 3 30.75 -12.08 -13.06
N SER A 4 30.18 -11.83 -14.25
CA SER A 4 30.13 -10.49 -14.83
C SER A 4 28.80 -9.72 -14.65
N PHE A 5 27.82 -10.28 -13.94
CA PHE A 5 26.65 -9.49 -13.58
C PHE A 5 27.02 -8.51 -12.46
N PRO A 6 26.96 -7.20 -12.69
CA PRO A 6 27.14 -6.25 -11.61
C PRO A 6 26.07 -6.56 -10.56
N THR A 7 26.49 -6.97 -9.38
CA THR A 7 25.62 -7.13 -8.22
C THR A 7 25.08 -5.74 -7.88
N ARG A 8 23.94 -5.37 -8.46
CA ARG A 8 23.22 -4.14 -8.11
C ARG A 8 22.57 -4.31 -6.74
N ARG A 9 23.38 -4.40 -5.71
CA ARG A 9 22.90 -4.47 -4.31
C ARG A 9 21.95 -3.34 -3.93
N SER A 10 22.06 -2.18 -4.60
CA SER A 10 21.17 -1.03 -4.36
C SER A 10 19.74 -1.22 -4.85
N SER A 11 19.48 -2.18 -5.75
CA SER A 11 18.14 -2.53 -6.27
C SER A 11 17.64 -3.86 -5.74
N ASP A 12 18.39 -4.52 -4.86
CA ASP A 12 17.98 -5.78 -4.24
C ASP A 12 16.84 -5.50 -3.25
N LEU A 13 15.68 -6.13 -3.48
CA LEU A 13 14.53 -6.02 -2.60
C LEU A 13 14.80 -6.57 -1.20
N ALA A 14 15.66 -7.56 -1.06
CA ALA A 14 16.01 -8.17 0.22
C ALA A 14 16.68 -7.21 1.20
N ILE A 15 17.23 -6.10 0.72
CA ILE A 15 17.82 -5.06 1.58
C ILE A 15 16.89 -3.86 1.83
N LYS A 16 15.66 -3.89 1.29
CA LYS A 16 14.70 -2.81 1.42
C LYS A 16 13.68 -3.09 2.52
N LYS A 17 13.35 -2.02 3.24
CA LYS A 17 12.28 -2.04 4.22
C LYS A 17 11.01 -1.47 3.61
N ILE A 18 9.92 -2.26 3.69
CA ILE A 18 8.59 -1.83 3.25
C ILE A 18 7.66 -1.59 4.44
N GLY A 19 7.03 -0.42 4.45
CA GLY A 19 5.96 -0.05 5.38
C GLY A 19 4.59 -0.33 4.77
N ILE A 20 3.74 -1.01 5.49
CA ILE A 20 2.36 -1.32 5.11
C ILE A 20 1.42 -0.45 5.97
N LEU A 21 0.78 0.53 5.35
CA LEU A 21 -0.21 1.37 6.04
C LEU A 21 -1.61 0.78 5.85
N ALA A 22 -2.20 0.32 6.92
CA ALA A 22 -3.34 -0.56 7.11
C ALA A 22 -3.06 -2.05 6.85
N PHE A 23 -3.39 -2.87 7.87
CA PHE A 23 -3.08 -4.30 7.91
C PHE A 23 -4.34 -5.18 7.79
N GLY A 24 -5.25 -4.76 6.88
CA GLY A 24 -6.42 -5.52 6.46
C GLY A 24 -6.06 -6.67 5.49
N ASN A 25 -7.05 -7.20 4.79
CA ASN A 25 -6.83 -8.35 3.87
C ASN A 25 -5.77 -8.07 2.80
N VAL A 26 -5.78 -6.89 2.18
CA VAL A 26 -4.79 -6.53 1.15
C VAL A 26 -3.41 -6.34 1.76
N GLY A 27 -3.31 -5.54 2.83
CA GLY A 27 -2.04 -5.28 3.51
C GLY A 27 -1.35 -6.55 4.00
N ARG A 28 -2.10 -7.50 4.58
CA ARG A 28 -1.59 -8.82 5.02
C ARG A 28 -1.01 -9.63 3.85
N ASN A 29 -1.69 -9.63 2.70
CA ASN A 29 -1.20 -10.34 1.51
C ASN A 29 0.05 -9.67 0.94
N VAL A 30 0.09 -8.34 0.86
CA VAL A 30 1.29 -7.59 0.43
C VAL A 30 2.46 -7.88 1.36
N ALA A 31 2.24 -7.86 2.68
CA ALA A 31 3.26 -8.19 3.66
C ALA A 31 3.81 -9.62 3.47
N ARG A 32 2.93 -10.61 3.26
CA ARG A 32 3.32 -12.00 2.99
C ARG A 32 4.19 -12.13 1.74
N ILE A 33 3.81 -11.44 0.66
CA ILE A 33 4.54 -11.44 -0.62
C ILE A 33 5.91 -10.75 -0.45
N ALA A 34 5.94 -9.59 0.20
CA ALA A 34 7.17 -8.84 0.45
C ALA A 34 8.18 -9.65 1.29
N LYS A 35 7.69 -10.38 2.32
CA LYS A 35 8.52 -11.35 3.07
C LYS A 35 9.08 -12.45 2.16
N GLY A 36 8.31 -12.94 1.21
CA GLY A 36 8.77 -13.92 0.22
C GLY A 36 9.92 -13.40 -0.66
N PHE A 37 10.00 -12.10 -0.87
CA PHE A 37 11.14 -11.43 -1.52
C PHE A 37 12.31 -11.13 -0.55
N GLY A 38 12.21 -11.54 0.71
CA GLY A 38 13.25 -11.27 1.72
C GLY A 38 13.27 -9.84 2.26
N MET A 39 12.22 -9.03 2.00
CA MET A 39 12.15 -7.66 2.51
C MET A 39 11.93 -7.62 4.03
N ASP A 40 12.46 -6.58 4.69
CA ASP A 40 12.07 -6.22 6.06
C ASP A 40 10.69 -5.54 6.01
N VAL A 41 9.68 -6.15 6.66
CA VAL A 41 8.30 -5.70 6.57
C VAL A 41 7.86 -5.13 7.91
N VAL A 42 7.36 -3.90 7.88
CA VAL A 42 6.78 -3.18 9.03
C VAL A 42 5.36 -2.78 8.68
N ALA A 43 4.42 -2.86 9.61
CA ALA A 43 3.05 -2.45 9.37
C ALA A 43 2.52 -1.57 10.50
N TYR A 44 1.60 -0.70 10.16
CA TYR A 44 0.77 0.06 11.10
C TYR A 44 -0.68 0.03 10.66
N ASP A 45 -1.57 -0.12 11.62
CA ASP A 45 -3.01 -0.04 11.40
C ASP A 45 -3.67 0.55 12.66
N ALA A 46 -4.53 1.55 12.48
CA ALA A 46 -5.19 2.23 13.59
C ALA A 46 -6.22 1.34 14.35
N PHE A 47 -6.69 0.26 13.70
CA PHE A 47 -7.73 -0.63 14.23
C PHE A 47 -7.25 -2.06 14.48
N CYS A 48 -6.07 -2.44 13.98
CA CYS A 48 -5.47 -3.74 14.20
C CYS A 48 -4.42 -3.62 15.32
N PRO A 49 -4.58 -4.33 16.44
CA PRO A 49 -3.61 -4.26 17.52
C PRO A 49 -2.23 -4.78 17.10
N ALA A 50 -1.18 -4.21 17.69
CA ALA A 50 0.22 -4.53 17.36
C ALA A 50 0.50 -6.04 17.47
N GLU A 51 -0.06 -6.70 18.48
CA GLU A 51 0.10 -8.14 18.73
C GLU A 51 -0.45 -8.99 17.57
N ALA A 52 -1.53 -8.52 16.90
CA ALA A 52 -2.08 -9.22 15.74
C ALA A 52 -1.23 -9.04 14.48
N ILE A 53 -0.50 -7.93 14.36
CA ILE A 53 0.49 -7.69 13.31
C ILE A 53 1.72 -8.58 13.55
N GLU A 54 2.20 -8.62 14.78
CA GLU A 54 3.36 -9.44 15.19
C GLU A 54 3.09 -10.93 15.09
N ALA A 55 1.89 -11.39 15.43
CA ALA A 55 1.45 -12.78 15.24
C ALA A 55 1.48 -13.23 13.76
N ALA A 56 1.37 -12.29 12.81
CA ALA A 56 1.58 -12.54 11.39
C ALA A 56 3.06 -12.54 10.98
N GLY A 57 3.98 -12.41 11.94
CA GLY A 57 5.42 -12.33 11.72
C GLY A 57 5.86 -11.05 11.02
N VAL A 58 5.14 -9.94 11.25
CA VAL A 58 5.43 -8.60 10.71
C VAL A 58 5.70 -7.68 11.89
N LYS A 59 6.68 -6.80 11.80
CA LYS A 59 6.97 -5.84 12.85
C LYS A 59 5.88 -4.77 12.90
N ALA A 60 5.34 -4.49 14.09
CA ALA A 60 4.39 -3.40 14.27
C ALA A 60 5.13 -2.07 14.48
N ALA A 61 4.73 -1.02 13.74
CA ALA A 61 5.14 0.35 14.02
C ALA A 61 4.23 0.98 15.08
N LYS A 62 4.74 1.92 15.84
CA LYS A 62 4.01 2.62 16.92
C LYS A 62 2.93 3.55 16.38
N ASN A 63 3.20 4.17 15.23
CA ASN A 63 2.31 5.10 14.53
C ASN A 63 2.65 5.13 13.04
N GLN A 64 1.84 5.86 12.26
CA GLN A 64 2.09 5.99 10.83
C GLN A 64 3.37 6.76 10.51
N GLU A 65 3.74 7.74 11.33
CA GLU A 65 4.95 8.54 11.12
C GLU A 65 6.19 7.66 11.12
N GLU A 66 6.26 6.70 12.04
CA GLU A 66 7.38 5.74 12.11
C GLU A 66 7.53 4.93 10.81
N LEU A 67 6.41 4.56 10.13
CA LEU A 67 6.49 3.92 8.82
C LEU A 67 7.19 4.81 7.80
N PHE A 68 6.76 6.07 7.70
CA PHE A 68 7.33 7.02 6.74
C PHE A 68 8.80 7.34 7.05
N GLU A 69 9.16 7.48 8.31
CA GLU A 69 10.53 7.80 8.73
C GLU A 69 11.51 6.63 8.56
N THR A 70 11.03 5.39 8.71
CA THR A 70 11.94 4.23 8.80
C THR A 70 11.94 3.33 7.59
N CYS A 71 10.94 3.41 6.70
CA CYS A 71 10.82 2.54 5.54
C CYS A 71 11.37 3.19 4.27
N ASP A 72 11.87 2.36 3.36
CA ASP A 72 12.34 2.79 2.03
C ASP A 72 11.17 2.87 1.04
N ILE A 73 10.16 2.04 1.27
CA ILE A 73 8.93 1.96 0.49
C ILE A 73 7.76 2.03 1.46
N VAL A 74 6.75 2.84 1.17
CA VAL A 74 5.48 2.85 1.92
C VAL A 74 4.34 2.52 0.97
N SER A 75 3.58 1.47 1.30
CA SER A 75 2.43 1.01 0.52
C SER A 75 1.13 1.26 1.29
N LEU A 76 0.21 1.97 0.65
CA LEU A 76 -1.05 2.41 1.23
C LEU A 76 -2.17 1.42 0.94
N HIS A 77 -2.90 1.04 2.00
CA HIS A 77 -4.05 0.12 1.94
C HIS A 77 -5.23 0.63 2.77
N ILE A 78 -5.20 1.91 3.16
CA ILE A 78 -6.25 2.57 3.94
C ILE A 78 -7.50 2.81 3.09
N PRO A 79 -8.71 2.66 3.66
CA PRO A 79 -9.95 3.06 2.99
C PRO A 79 -10.05 4.59 2.92
N ALA A 80 -10.86 5.11 2.00
CA ALA A 80 -11.24 6.52 1.99
C ALA A 80 -12.41 6.73 2.95
N THR A 81 -12.13 7.40 4.07
CA THR A 81 -13.11 7.84 5.07
C THR A 81 -12.94 9.33 5.33
N PRO A 82 -13.86 10.00 6.03
CA PRO A 82 -13.64 11.41 6.41
C PRO A 82 -12.30 11.66 7.11
N GLU A 83 -11.85 10.71 7.94
CA GLU A 83 -10.61 10.81 8.73
C GLU A 83 -9.34 10.55 7.89
N THR A 84 -9.45 9.70 6.86
CA THR A 84 -8.31 9.34 6.01
C THR A 84 -8.20 10.17 4.75
N LYS A 85 -9.23 10.97 4.43
CA LYS A 85 -9.22 11.87 3.29
C LYS A 85 -8.08 12.88 3.43
N GLN A 86 -7.20 12.94 2.41
CA GLN A 86 -6.03 13.82 2.36
C GLN A 86 -5.08 13.68 3.57
N SER A 87 -5.15 12.55 4.29
CA SER A 87 -4.26 12.29 5.43
C SER A 87 -2.81 12.05 4.99
N ILE A 88 -2.61 11.55 3.77
CA ILE A 88 -1.28 11.36 3.19
C ILE A 88 -0.86 12.67 2.52
N ASN A 89 -0.29 13.55 3.33
CA ASN A 89 -0.02 14.93 3.00
C ASN A 89 1.48 15.25 2.92
N TYR A 90 1.80 16.50 2.56
CA TYR A 90 3.16 17.02 2.47
C TYR A 90 4.03 16.67 3.68
N ASN A 91 3.52 16.91 4.91
CA ASN A 91 4.29 16.73 6.13
C ASN A 91 4.60 15.27 6.41
N LEU A 92 3.63 14.38 6.19
CA LEU A 92 3.81 12.95 6.42
C LEU A 92 4.75 12.32 5.40
N VAL A 93 4.52 12.56 4.10
CA VAL A 93 5.38 12.03 3.02
C VAL A 93 6.78 12.65 3.07
N GLY A 94 6.88 13.91 3.50
CA GLY A 94 8.16 14.60 3.69
C GLY A 94 9.11 13.93 4.69
N LYS A 95 8.57 13.12 5.62
CA LYS A 95 9.35 12.33 6.58
C LYS A 95 10.05 11.11 5.95
N MET A 96 9.70 10.73 4.72
CA MET A 96 10.31 9.58 4.06
C MET A 96 11.82 9.76 3.88
N LYS A 97 12.54 8.65 4.00
CA LYS A 97 13.98 8.59 3.74
C LYS A 97 14.32 9.10 2.35
N LYS A 98 15.59 9.47 2.16
CA LYS A 98 16.13 9.80 0.83
C LYS A 98 15.95 8.61 -0.12
N GLY A 99 15.40 8.88 -1.31
CA GLY A 99 15.09 7.86 -2.30
C GLY A 99 13.83 7.05 -2.00
N GLY A 100 12.97 7.54 -1.08
CA GLY A 100 11.74 6.88 -0.67
C GLY A 100 10.73 6.72 -1.82
N ILE A 101 9.95 5.64 -1.76
CA ILE A 101 8.92 5.31 -2.76
C ILE A 101 7.56 5.22 -2.06
N LEU A 102 6.64 6.07 -2.45
CA LEU A 102 5.23 6.00 -2.03
C LEU A 102 4.43 5.21 -3.06
N ILE A 103 3.71 4.17 -2.61
CA ILE A 103 2.84 3.35 -3.47
C ILE A 103 1.40 3.50 -2.99
N ASN A 104 0.51 3.94 -3.88
CA ASN A 104 -0.92 4.03 -3.60
C ASN A 104 -1.73 3.11 -4.52
N THR A 105 -2.14 1.97 -4.01
CA THR A 105 -3.11 1.07 -4.65
C THR A 105 -4.44 1.03 -3.90
N ALA A 106 -4.66 1.97 -3.00
CA ALA A 106 -5.85 2.06 -2.15
C ALA A 106 -6.94 2.94 -2.77
N ARG A 107 -6.87 4.25 -2.52
CA ARG A 107 -7.85 5.25 -2.99
C ARG A 107 -7.13 6.58 -3.28
N LYS A 108 -7.56 7.32 -4.32
CA LYS A 108 -6.97 8.62 -4.64
C LYS A 108 -7.27 9.68 -3.57
N GLU A 109 -8.44 9.60 -2.98
CA GLU A 109 -8.95 10.56 -1.99
C GLU A 109 -8.11 10.64 -0.73
N VAL A 110 -7.29 9.64 -0.43
CA VAL A 110 -6.41 9.65 0.76
C VAL A 110 -5.19 10.53 0.56
N ILE A 111 -4.84 10.88 -0.68
CA ILE A 111 -3.70 11.73 -1.02
C ILE A 111 -4.10 13.21 -1.01
N ASP A 112 -3.34 14.05 -0.34
CA ASP A 112 -3.28 15.48 -0.59
C ASP A 112 -2.43 15.73 -1.84
N GLU A 113 -3.08 15.78 -3.01
CA GLU A 113 -2.37 15.89 -4.29
C GLU A 113 -1.57 17.18 -4.39
N ALA A 114 -2.11 18.30 -3.90
CA ALA A 114 -1.42 19.59 -3.94
C ALA A 114 -0.16 19.58 -3.06
N GLY A 115 -0.26 19.02 -1.84
CA GLY A 115 0.87 18.84 -0.95
C GLY A 115 1.93 17.90 -1.52
N LEU A 116 1.50 16.79 -2.15
CA LEU A 116 2.42 15.82 -2.75
C LEU A 116 3.13 16.38 -3.99
N LEU A 117 2.44 17.14 -4.86
CA LEU A 117 3.04 17.83 -6.01
C LEU A 117 4.13 18.81 -5.56
N LYS A 118 3.82 19.62 -4.55
CA LYS A 118 4.80 20.55 -3.95
C LYS A 118 6.03 19.80 -3.43
N LEU A 119 5.81 18.70 -2.69
CA LEU A 119 6.89 17.92 -2.14
C LEU A 119 7.77 17.28 -3.21
N LEU A 120 7.19 16.73 -4.29
CA LEU A 120 7.94 16.14 -5.40
C LEU A 120 8.76 17.18 -6.17
N ALA A 121 8.33 18.43 -6.19
CA ALA A 121 9.10 19.53 -6.77
C ALA A 121 10.32 19.90 -5.91
N GLU A 122 10.21 19.80 -4.59
CA GLU A 122 11.28 20.10 -3.62
C GLU A 122 12.23 18.91 -3.38
N ARG A 123 11.69 17.68 -3.45
CA ARG A 123 12.38 16.41 -3.15
C ARG A 123 12.53 15.58 -4.42
N GLU A 124 13.58 15.83 -5.19
CA GLU A 124 13.86 15.14 -6.46
C GLU A 124 14.17 13.63 -6.29
N ASP A 125 14.44 13.20 -5.08
CA ASP A 125 14.74 11.82 -4.73
C ASP A 125 13.50 10.95 -4.49
N LEU A 126 12.33 11.54 -4.22
CA LEU A 126 11.10 10.80 -3.93
C LEU A 126 10.41 10.31 -5.22
N LYS A 127 9.72 9.18 -5.09
CA LYS A 127 8.93 8.58 -6.17
C LYS A 127 7.49 8.32 -5.70
N TYR A 128 6.55 8.52 -6.60
CA TYR A 128 5.13 8.20 -6.38
C TYR A 128 4.63 7.25 -7.46
N ILE A 129 4.07 6.10 -7.04
CA ILE A 129 3.53 5.07 -7.92
C ILE A 129 2.08 4.80 -7.51
N THR A 130 1.17 4.76 -8.47
CA THR A 130 -0.25 4.52 -8.18
C THR A 130 -0.91 3.68 -9.29
N ASP A 131 -1.95 2.91 -8.92
CA ASP A 131 -2.83 2.20 -9.86
C ASP A 131 -4.16 2.95 -10.07
N ILE A 132 -4.27 4.15 -9.50
CA ILE A 132 -5.44 5.02 -9.60
C ILE A 132 -4.96 6.38 -10.08
N MET A 133 -5.40 6.76 -11.27
CA MET A 133 -5.05 8.07 -11.84
C MET A 133 -5.52 9.20 -10.90
N PRO A 134 -4.60 10.06 -10.42
CA PRO A 134 -4.96 11.24 -9.63
C PRO A 134 -5.70 12.27 -10.48
N ASP A 135 -6.40 13.20 -9.83
CA ASP A 135 -7.10 14.27 -10.52
C ASP A 135 -6.12 15.24 -11.20
N ALA A 136 -4.97 15.51 -10.57
CA ALA A 136 -3.88 16.33 -11.10
C ALA A 136 -2.84 15.50 -11.91
N ASN A 137 -3.28 14.47 -12.65
CA ASN A 137 -2.38 13.55 -13.37
C ASN A 137 -1.38 14.27 -14.28
N ASP A 138 -1.81 15.31 -15.02
CA ASP A 138 -0.96 16.04 -15.96
C ASP A 138 0.18 16.80 -15.23
N GLU A 139 -0.09 17.25 -14.00
CA GLU A 139 0.93 17.87 -13.15
C GLU A 139 1.93 16.84 -12.64
N PHE A 140 1.45 15.68 -12.20
CA PHE A 140 2.32 14.57 -11.77
C PHE A 140 3.17 14.04 -12.93
N ALA A 141 2.65 13.99 -14.14
CA ALA A 141 3.38 13.50 -15.33
C ALA A 141 4.64 14.31 -15.64
N LYS A 142 4.75 15.56 -15.15
CA LYS A 142 5.97 16.38 -15.29
C LYS A 142 7.17 15.81 -14.51
N PHE A 143 6.96 14.92 -13.55
CA PHE A 143 8.02 14.28 -12.75
C PHE A 143 8.50 12.97 -13.41
N GLU A 144 9.05 13.08 -14.62
CA GLU A 144 9.53 11.91 -15.39
C GLU A 144 10.47 11.01 -14.58
N GLY A 145 10.26 9.68 -14.67
CA GLY A 145 11.07 8.68 -13.95
C GLY A 145 10.81 8.62 -12.43
N ARG A 146 9.96 9.51 -11.89
CA ARG A 146 9.62 9.56 -10.47
C ARG A 146 8.12 9.39 -10.20
N TYR A 147 7.28 9.54 -11.19
CA TYR A 147 5.85 9.30 -11.15
C TYR A 147 5.46 8.22 -12.14
N PHE A 148 4.55 7.34 -11.71
CA PHE A 148 3.90 6.36 -12.57
C PHE A 148 2.46 6.15 -12.11
N SER A 149 1.53 6.16 -13.06
CA SER A 149 0.13 5.77 -12.84
C SER A 149 -0.35 4.85 -13.95
N THR A 150 -1.16 3.86 -13.60
CA THR A 150 -1.92 3.12 -14.61
C THR A 150 -3.12 3.96 -15.07
N PRO A 151 -3.57 3.83 -16.35
CA PRO A 151 -4.69 4.61 -16.87
C PRO A 151 -6.00 4.41 -16.10
N LYS A 152 -6.15 3.24 -15.49
CA LYS A 152 -7.30 2.89 -14.63
C LYS A 152 -6.90 1.81 -13.65
N LYS A 153 -7.65 1.72 -12.54
CA LYS A 153 -7.48 0.65 -11.56
C LYS A 153 -7.80 -0.70 -12.19
N MET A 154 -6.83 -1.62 -12.21
CA MET A 154 -6.95 -2.93 -12.84
C MET A 154 -6.79 -4.11 -11.88
N GLY A 155 -6.32 -3.88 -10.67
CA GLY A 155 -5.89 -4.93 -9.74
C GLY A 155 -6.95 -5.95 -9.34
N ALA A 156 -8.25 -5.65 -9.51
CA ALA A 156 -9.35 -6.58 -9.20
C ALA A 156 -10.18 -6.97 -10.44
N GLN A 157 -9.74 -6.62 -11.64
CA GLN A 157 -10.50 -6.83 -12.88
C GLN A 157 -10.00 -8.03 -13.70
N THR A 158 -9.64 -9.12 -13.03
CA THR A 158 -9.31 -10.38 -13.70
C THR A 158 -10.51 -11.32 -13.72
N ALA A 159 -10.62 -12.19 -14.73
CA ALA A 159 -11.66 -13.21 -14.79
C ALA A 159 -11.64 -14.11 -13.55
N GLU A 160 -10.44 -14.46 -13.08
CA GLU A 160 -10.24 -15.24 -11.87
C GLU A 160 -10.75 -14.51 -10.60
N ALA A 161 -10.44 -13.22 -10.43
CA ALA A 161 -10.92 -12.44 -9.29
C ALA A 161 -12.46 -12.35 -9.28
N ASN A 162 -13.09 -12.14 -10.43
CA ASN A 162 -14.55 -12.10 -10.55
C ASN A 162 -15.18 -13.46 -10.24
N THR A 163 -14.61 -14.55 -10.75
CA THR A 163 -15.08 -15.92 -10.45
C THR A 163 -14.96 -16.22 -8.96
N ASN A 164 -13.81 -15.93 -8.35
CA ASN A 164 -13.59 -16.14 -6.91
C ASN A 164 -14.52 -15.31 -6.05
N ALA A 165 -14.80 -14.06 -6.44
CA ALA A 165 -15.77 -13.21 -5.74
C ALA A 165 -17.18 -13.80 -5.80
N GLY A 166 -17.63 -14.30 -6.96
CA GLY A 166 -18.91 -14.97 -7.12
C GLY A 166 -19.04 -16.22 -6.25
N ILE A 167 -18.00 -17.08 -6.26
CA ILE A 167 -17.94 -18.28 -5.42
C ILE A 167 -17.96 -17.92 -3.94
N ALA A 168 -17.20 -16.90 -3.54
CA ALA A 168 -17.19 -16.46 -2.14
C ALA A 168 -18.56 -15.95 -1.69
N ALA A 169 -19.22 -15.14 -2.52
CA ALA A 169 -20.56 -14.63 -2.24
C ALA A 169 -21.59 -15.77 -2.06
N ALA A 170 -21.59 -16.75 -2.97
CA ALA A 170 -22.47 -17.91 -2.86
C ALA A 170 -22.22 -18.72 -1.58
N LYS A 171 -20.95 -18.97 -1.22
CA LYS A 171 -20.61 -19.65 0.03
C LYS A 171 -21.07 -18.88 1.28
N GLN A 172 -20.94 -17.55 1.28
CA GLN A 172 -21.37 -16.70 2.40
C GLN A 172 -22.89 -16.73 2.56
N ILE A 173 -23.63 -16.67 1.46
CA ILE A 173 -25.11 -16.76 1.46
C ILE A 173 -25.53 -18.13 2.00
N ASN A 174 -24.94 -19.22 1.51
CA ASN A 174 -25.24 -20.56 1.99
C ASN A 174 -24.95 -20.71 3.49
N ALA A 175 -23.80 -20.23 3.97
CA ALA A 175 -23.47 -20.28 5.40
C ALA A 175 -24.44 -19.46 6.26
N TYR A 176 -24.96 -18.34 5.75
CA TYR A 176 -25.98 -17.58 6.45
C TYR A 176 -27.29 -18.37 6.60
N PHE A 177 -27.80 -18.96 5.53
CA PHE A 177 -29.06 -19.70 5.58
C PHE A 177 -28.97 -21.08 6.24
N ALA A 178 -27.85 -21.78 6.07
CA ALA A 178 -27.67 -23.12 6.62
C ALA A 178 -27.20 -23.13 8.08
N GLU A 179 -26.36 -22.16 8.48
CA GLU A 179 -25.62 -22.17 9.75
C GLU A 179 -25.87 -20.91 10.60
N GLY A 180 -26.64 -19.93 10.10
CA GLY A 180 -26.84 -18.64 10.79
C GLY A 180 -25.57 -17.78 10.86
N CYS A 181 -24.59 -18.02 9.98
CA CYS A 181 -23.31 -17.30 10.01
C CYS A 181 -23.48 -15.83 9.61
N THR A 182 -23.28 -14.90 10.57
CA THR A 182 -23.39 -13.44 10.36
C THR A 182 -22.04 -12.75 10.14
N LYS A 183 -20.96 -13.50 9.97
CA LYS A 183 -19.58 -12.97 9.88
C LYS A 183 -19.41 -11.87 8.81
N PHE A 184 -20.15 -11.99 7.72
CA PHE A 184 -20.08 -11.06 6.58
C PHE A 184 -21.30 -10.14 6.46
N GLN A 185 -22.13 -10.08 7.48
CA GLN A 185 -23.30 -9.21 7.52
C GLN A 185 -22.86 -7.75 7.65
N VAL A 186 -23.28 -6.88 6.71
CA VAL A 186 -22.95 -5.45 6.66
C VAL A 186 -24.02 -4.56 7.27
N ASN A 187 -25.27 -5.02 7.33
CA ASN A 187 -26.41 -4.33 7.92
C ASN A 187 -26.65 -4.86 9.35
N LYS A 188 -25.89 -4.37 10.28
CA LYS A 188 -26.06 -4.70 11.71
C LYS A 188 -26.94 -3.70 12.41
#